data_a1a366ee32ce6e47e371a9bc624274c3
#
_entry.id   a1a366ee32ce6e47e371a9bc624274c3
#
_cell.length_a   1.000
_cell.length_b   1.000
_cell.length_c   1.000
_cell.angle_alpha   90.00
_cell.angle_beta   90.00
_cell.angle_gamma   90.00
#
_symmetry.space_group_name_H-M   'P 1'
#
loop_
_entity.id
_entity.type
_entity.pdbx_description
1 polymer ?
#
loop_
_entity_poly.entity_id
_entity_poly.type
_entity_poly.pdbx_seq_one_letter_code
_entity_poly.pdbx_strand_id
1 'polypeptide(L)'
;MNFELSEEQKMIQQSVERFVQENYDLSNRIKISSEDPGFSKEYWSSMAELGWLGLAFSEEDGGFGGNQIDTLVLMEQFGKGLVLEPFLANIVLGGGSIKRGGSQEIKDSIIPKLIDGSLQITLAYAEEQSRFDIEDLATSAREESDGFIINGKKSMVLNAESADKIVVVARTNGSQVDEEGISLFLIDANAEGIDRENFPTVDGLRASEISFKDVQVTSECLIGEKDKGFSILQAVVNDAILALAAEAVGAMEVLYKDTVEYTQQREQFDHPLSDFQVLQHRMVDMFMEYEQCKSLLFRATMETVQDPSLSQRTIHALKHLIGKSGIFVGESAVQLHGGMGVTEELRIGHFFKRLVVIDSQFGNADFHLDKFTSL
;
A
#
# COMPACT_ATOMS: atom_id res chain seq x y z
N MET A 1 -13.10 -23.44 1.41
CA MET A 1 -11.96 -22.56 1.68
C MET A 1 -11.51 -22.80 3.11
N ASN A 2 -10.23 -23.08 3.33
CA ASN A 2 -9.67 -23.14 4.68
C ASN A 2 -9.05 -21.76 4.98
N PHE A 3 -9.52 -21.10 6.03
CA PHE A 3 -9.04 -19.77 6.46
C PHE A 3 -7.97 -19.86 7.56
N GLU A 4 -7.52 -21.06 7.89
CA GLU A 4 -6.48 -21.25 8.88
C GLU A 4 -5.10 -20.94 8.28
N LEU A 5 -4.35 -20.11 8.98
CA LEU A 5 -2.96 -19.83 8.64
C LEU A 5 -2.10 -21.09 8.82
N SER A 6 -1.14 -21.31 7.93
CA SER A 6 -0.10 -22.32 8.10
C SER A 6 0.76 -22.03 9.33
N GLU A 7 1.54 -23.02 9.79
CA GLU A 7 2.47 -22.79 10.91
C GLU A 7 3.53 -21.72 10.56
N GLU A 8 3.99 -21.68 9.32
CA GLU A 8 4.92 -20.65 8.83
C GLU A 8 4.29 -19.26 8.86
N GLN A 9 3.04 -19.14 8.38
CA GLN A 9 2.29 -17.88 8.42
C GLN A 9 2.03 -17.40 9.86
N LYS A 10 1.74 -18.31 10.80
CA LYS A 10 1.64 -17.98 12.22
C LYS A 10 2.96 -17.50 12.81
N MET A 11 4.08 -18.09 12.39
CA MET A 11 5.41 -17.65 12.82
C MET A 11 5.72 -16.25 12.29
N ILE A 12 5.40 -15.95 11.02
CA ILE A 12 5.52 -14.60 10.45
C ILE A 12 4.67 -13.63 11.26
N GLN A 13 3.39 -13.95 11.47
CA GLN A 13 2.47 -13.11 12.23
C GLN A 13 3.03 -12.76 13.62
N GLN A 14 3.48 -13.76 14.39
CA GLN A 14 4.02 -13.55 15.73
C GLN A 14 5.32 -12.73 15.71
N SER A 15 6.19 -12.95 14.72
CA SER A 15 7.43 -12.20 14.54
C SER A 15 7.16 -10.72 14.31
N VAL A 16 6.22 -10.43 13.37
CA VAL A 16 5.85 -9.05 13.01
C VAL A 16 5.11 -8.36 14.17
N GLU A 17 4.18 -9.06 14.82
CA GLU A 17 3.44 -8.54 15.98
C GLU A 17 4.41 -8.12 17.10
N ARG A 18 5.37 -8.97 17.42
CA ARG A 18 6.39 -8.67 18.42
C ARG A 18 7.22 -7.45 18.03
N PHE A 19 7.69 -7.39 16.79
CA PHE A 19 8.48 -6.26 16.29
C PHE A 19 7.71 -4.94 16.40
N VAL A 20 6.43 -4.94 16.01
CA VAL A 20 5.55 -3.77 16.11
C VAL A 20 5.36 -3.34 17.56
N GLN A 21 5.10 -4.29 18.48
CA GLN A 21 4.93 -3.99 19.90
C GLN A 21 6.19 -3.41 20.55
N GLU A 22 7.37 -3.88 20.15
CA GLU A 22 8.65 -3.45 20.72
C GLU A 22 9.13 -2.10 20.17
N ASN A 23 8.75 -1.73 18.92
CA ASN A 23 9.34 -0.61 18.18
C ASN A 23 8.36 0.53 17.83
N TYR A 24 7.05 0.26 17.78
CA TYR A 24 6.05 1.21 17.26
C TYR A 24 5.11 1.73 18.35
N ASP A 25 5.68 2.28 19.46
CA ASP A 25 4.88 3.17 20.29
C ASP A 25 4.61 4.51 19.58
N LEU A 26 3.58 5.24 20.03
CA LEU A 26 3.15 6.48 19.37
C LEU A 26 4.26 7.53 19.34
N SER A 27 5.03 7.68 20.41
CA SER A 27 6.06 8.71 20.52
C SER A 27 7.22 8.44 19.57
N ASN A 28 7.65 7.19 19.45
CA ASN A 28 8.69 6.77 18.52
C ASN A 28 8.22 6.92 17.07
N ARG A 29 6.97 6.52 16.76
CA ARG A 29 6.38 6.73 15.43
C ARG A 29 6.34 8.19 15.01
N ILE A 30 5.89 9.09 15.91
CA ILE A 30 5.86 10.55 15.65
C ILE A 30 7.28 11.06 15.37
N LYS A 31 8.26 10.64 16.17
CA LYS A 31 9.65 11.00 15.96
C LYS A 31 10.15 10.57 14.59
N ILE A 32 9.99 9.30 14.24
CA ILE A 32 10.44 8.75 12.95
C ILE A 32 9.77 9.48 11.77
N SER A 33 8.45 9.71 11.82
CA SER A 33 7.73 10.39 10.74
C SER A 33 8.12 11.86 10.56
N SER A 34 8.64 12.51 11.60
CA SER A 34 9.08 13.91 11.57
C SER A 34 10.52 14.10 11.09
N GLU A 35 11.32 13.05 11.05
CA GLU A 35 12.72 13.05 10.60
C GLU A 35 12.81 12.53 9.16
N ASP A 36 13.82 12.97 8.40
CA ASP A 36 14.10 12.44 7.08
C ASP A 36 14.80 11.06 7.20
N PRO A 37 14.39 10.08 6.40
CA PRO A 37 13.48 10.12 5.26
C PRO A 37 12.00 9.80 5.58
N GLY A 38 11.55 9.88 6.83
CA GLY A 38 10.19 9.56 7.25
C GLY A 38 9.95 8.10 7.63
N PHE A 39 11.00 7.29 7.63
CA PHE A 39 11.01 5.90 8.12
C PHE A 39 12.37 5.56 8.74
N SER A 40 12.45 4.49 9.54
CA SER A 40 13.71 4.05 10.16
C SER A 40 14.50 3.13 9.23
N LYS A 41 15.72 3.56 8.84
CA LYS A 41 16.63 2.70 8.07
C LYS A 41 17.07 1.46 8.87
N GLU A 42 17.16 1.58 10.20
CA GLU A 42 17.46 0.47 11.09
C GLU A 42 16.34 -0.58 11.06
N TYR A 43 15.08 -0.13 11.17
CA TYR A 43 13.93 -1.03 11.10
C TYR A 43 13.78 -1.66 9.71
N TRP A 44 14.06 -0.91 8.65
CA TRP A 44 14.10 -1.46 7.30
C TRP A 44 15.16 -2.56 7.16
N SER A 45 16.38 -2.35 7.69
CA SER A 45 17.42 -3.39 7.71
C SER A 45 17.00 -4.59 8.54
N SER A 46 16.35 -4.38 9.69
CA SER A 46 15.82 -5.47 10.52
C SER A 46 14.75 -6.27 9.79
N MET A 47 13.86 -5.63 9.00
CA MET A 47 12.87 -6.31 8.17
C MET A 47 13.52 -7.18 7.08
N ALA A 48 14.64 -6.72 6.49
CA ALA A 48 15.44 -7.51 5.57
C ALA A 48 16.07 -8.73 6.26
N GLU A 49 16.72 -8.53 7.42
CA GLU A 49 17.35 -9.60 8.20
C GLU A 49 16.33 -10.66 8.67
N LEU A 50 15.09 -10.25 8.99
CA LEU A 50 13.98 -11.13 9.34
C LEU A 50 13.36 -11.83 8.12
N GLY A 51 13.81 -11.49 6.90
CA GLY A 51 13.39 -12.10 5.66
C GLY A 51 12.05 -11.57 5.11
N TRP A 52 11.44 -10.55 5.73
CA TRP A 52 10.11 -10.07 5.33
C TRP A 52 10.09 -9.45 3.94
N LEU A 53 11.19 -8.81 3.54
CA LEU A 53 11.31 -8.18 2.21
C LEU A 53 11.39 -9.23 1.09
N GLY A 54 11.84 -10.45 1.41
CA GLY A 54 11.97 -11.57 0.46
C GLY A 54 10.71 -12.42 0.31
N LEU A 55 9.68 -12.25 1.17
CA LEU A 55 8.51 -13.14 1.21
C LEU A 55 7.79 -13.26 -0.14
N ALA A 56 7.62 -12.15 -0.85
CA ALA A 56 6.86 -12.09 -2.09
C ALA A 56 7.63 -12.55 -3.35
N PHE A 57 8.95 -12.76 -3.26
CA PHE A 57 9.78 -13.16 -4.41
C PHE A 57 9.96 -14.68 -4.46
N SER A 58 10.20 -15.22 -5.67
CA SER A 58 10.40 -16.65 -5.88
C SER A 58 11.73 -17.13 -5.27
N GLU A 59 11.83 -18.43 -4.98
CA GLU A 59 13.09 -19.03 -4.53
C GLU A 59 14.20 -18.91 -5.59
N GLU A 60 13.83 -18.95 -6.89
CA GLU A 60 14.77 -18.76 -8.01
C GLU A 60 15.38 -17.35 -8.01
N ASP A 61 14.62 -16.35 -7.58
CA ASP A 61 15.06 -14.95 -7.46
C ASP A 61 15.71 -14.69 -6.07
N GLY A 62 15.89 -15.70 -5.22
CA GLY A 62 16.48 -15.58 -3.89
C GLY A 62 15.50 -15.25 -2.77
N GLY A 63 14.19 -15.24 -3.05
CA GLY A 63 13.13 -15.06 -2.05
C GLY A 63 12.65 -16.35 -1.41
N PHE A 64 11.48 -16.30 -0.79
CA PHE A 64 10.90 -17.45 -0.05
C PHE A 64 9.70 -18.11 -0.77
N GLY A 65 9.34 -17.68 -1.97
CA GLY A 65 8.26 -18.27 -2.75
C GLY A 65 6.86 -18.02 -2.19
N GLY A 66 6.71 -17.05 -1.30
CA GLY A 66 5.43 -16.71 -0.70
C GLY A 66 4.44 -16.08 -1.69
N ASN A 67 3.21 -15.93 -1.25
CA ASN A 67 2.10 -15.43 -2.04
C ASN A 67 1.37 -14.26 -1.34
N GLN A 68 0.20 -13.87 -1.85
CA GLN A 68 -0.59 -12.76 -1.32
C GLN A 68 -1.07 -12.99 0.12
N ILE A 69 -1.21 -14.26 0.58
CA ILE A 69 -1.60 -14.55 1.97
C ILE A 69 -0.47 -14.16 2.93
N ASP A 70 0.79 -14.40 2.57
CA ASP A 70 1.96 -14.05 3.41
C ASP A 70 2.09 -12.52 3.50
N THR A 71 1.88 -11.82 2.38
CA THR A 71 1.82 -10.34 2.35
C THR A 71 0.66 -9.81 3.20
N LEU A 72 -0.53 -10.43 3.14
CA LEU A 72 -1.69 -10.08 3.96
C LEU A 72 -1.36 -10.17 5.45
N VAL A 73 -0.78 -11.29 5.88
CA VAL A 73 -0.43 -11.53 7.29
C VAL A 73 0.53 -10.45 7.79
N LEU A 74 1.53 -10.10 7.00
CA LEU A 74 2.50 -9.06 7.34
C LEU A 74 1.85 -7.68 7.40
N MET A 75 1.08 -7.29 6.37
CA MET A 75 0.46 -5.98 6.28
C MET A 75 -0.64 -5.74 7.33
N GLU A 76 -1.38 -6.79 7.75
CA GLU A 76 -2.33 -6.69 8.86
C GLU A 76 -1.61 -6.28 10.17
N GLN A 77 -0.43 -6.87 10.44
CA GLN A 77 0.34 -6.48 11.62
C GLN A 77 0.97 -5.08 11.47
N PHE A 78 1.42 -4.70 10.28
CA PHE A 78 1.88 -3.34 10.00
C PHE A 78 0.80 -2.31 10.25
N GLY A 79 -0.45 -2.62 9.87
CA GLY A 79 -1.61 -1.79 10.18
C GLY A 79 -1.82 -1.57 11.67
N LYS A 80 -1.56 -2.57 12.51
CA LYS A 80 -1.69 -2.44 13.97
C LYS A 80 -0.70 -1.46 14.61
N GLY A 81 0.47 -1.25 13.98
CA GLY A 81 1.50 -0.32 14.43
C GLY A 81 1.53 0.99 13.66
N LEU A 82 0.80 1.13 12.57
CA LEU A 82 0.97 2.21 11.61
C LEU A 82 2.42 2.33 11.15
N VAL A 83 3.00 1.21 10.71
CA VAL A 83 4.39 1.07 10.27
C VAL A 83 4.70 2.04 9.14
N LEU A 84 5.87 2.69 9.20
CA LEU A 84 6.27 3.76 8.29
C LEU A 84 7.21 3.29 7.18
N GLU A 85 7.83 2.13 7.33
CA GLU A 85 8.75 1.57 6.34
C GLU A 85 8.03 1.34 5.01
N PRO A 86 8.68 1.66 3.88
CA PRO A 86 8.04 1.77 2.58
C PRO A 86 7.77 0.41 1.91
N PHE A 87 7.29 -0.58 2.66
CA PHE A 87 7.05 -1.94 2.17
C PHE A 87 6.08 -1.96 0.98
N LEU A 88 4.98 -1.20 1.06
CA LEU A 88 4.01 -1.11 -0.02
C LEU A 88 4.66 -0.54 -1.30
N ALA A 89 5.38 0.58 -1.19
CA ALA A 89 6.00 1.23 -2.34
C ALA A 89 7.13 0.38 -2.93
N ASN A 90 8.00 -0.16 -2.07
CA ASN A 90 9.22 -0.83 -2.48
C ASN A 90 8.96 -2.29 -2.92
N ILE A 91 8.31 -3.09 -2.07
CA ILE A 91 8.16 -4.52 -2.32
C ILE A 91 6.92 -4.82 -3.17
N VAL A 92 5.77 -4.25 -2.81
CA VAL A 92 4.51 -4.58 -3.50
C VAL A 92 4.42 -3.90 -4.86
N LEU A 93 4.64 -2.59 -4.93
CA LEU A 93 4.51 -1.81 -6.17
C LEU A 93 5.75 -1.95 -7.06
N GLY A 94 6.89 -1.43 -6.63
CA GLY A 94 8.13 -1.45 -7.42
C GLY A 94 8.63 -2.86 -7.66
N GLY A 95 8.86 -3.63 -6.60
CA GLY A 95 9.29 -5.03 -6.65
C GLY A 95 8.31 -5.93 -7.39
N GLY A 96 7.01 -5.74 -7.17
CA GLY A 96 5.94 -6.44 -7.89
C GLY A 96 5.98 -6.21 -9.40
N SER A 97 6.33 -5.00 -9.85
CA SER A 97 6.51 -4.67 -11.26
C SER A 97 7.70 -5.43 -11.86
N ILE A 98 8.84 -5.45 -11.14
CA ILE A 98 10.04 -6.18 -11.56
C ILE A 98 9.78 -7.69 -11.61
N LYS A 99 9.17 -8.25 -10.57
CA LYS A 99 8.81 -9.68 -10.50
C LYS A 99 8.00 -10.14 -11.70
N ARG A 100 7.02 -9.33 -12.14
CA ARG A 100 6.08 -9.69 -13.22
C ARG A 100 6.61 -9.45 -14.63
N GLY A 101 7.36 -8.36 -14.82
CA GLY A 101 7.72 -7.92 -16.16
C GLY A 101 9.22 -7.75 -16.40
N GLY A 102 10.07 -7.79 -15.37
CA GLY A 102 11.51 -7.64 -15.53
C GLY A 102 12.11 -8.75 -16.37
N SER A 103 13.03 -8.39 -17.29
CA SER A 103 13.88 -9.38 -17.93
C SER A 103 14.72 -10.12 -16.88
N GLN A 104 15.34 -11.25 -17.22
CA GLN A 104 16.16 -11.97 -16.25
C GLN A 104 17.32 -11.10 -15.75
N GLU A 105 17.93 -10.31 -16.62
CA GLU A 105 19.01 -9.38 -16.27
C GLU A 105 18.54 -8.31 -15.26
N ILE A 106 17.33 -7.76 -15.46
CA ILE A 106 16.74 -6.80 -14.53
C ILE A 106 16.47 -7.49 -13.18
N LYS A 107 15.85 -8.67 -13.19
CA LYS A 107 15.56 -9.43 -11.96
C LYS A 107 16.81 -9.74 -11.17
N ASP A 108 17.84 -10.29 -11.82
CA ASP A 108 19.12 -10.65 -11.20
C ASP A 108 19.87 -9.43 -10.61
N SER A 109 19.67 -8.26 -11.19
CA SER A 109 20.31 -7.03 -10.72
C SER A 109 19.56 -6.30 -9.60
N ILE A 110 18.22 -6.46 -9.55
CA ILE A 110 17.35 -5.67 -8.69
C ILE A 110 16.81 -6.49 -7.50
N ILE A 111 16.26 -7.69 -7.73
CA ILE A 111 15.54 -8.44 -6.68
C ILE A 111 16.44 -8.77 -5.48
N PRO A 112 17.68 -9.24 -5.62
CA PRO A 112 18.54 -9.49 -4.47
C PRO A 112 18.75 -8.26 -3.57
N LYS A 113 18.84 -7.06 -4.18
CA LYS A 113 19.02 -5.79 -3.45
C LYS A 113 17.71 -5.29 -2.81
N LEU A 114 16.54 -5.68 -3.34
CA LEU A 114 15.27 -5.45 -2.67
C LEU A 114 15.13 -6.34 -1.43
N ILE A 115 15.54 -7.60 -1.55
CA ILE A 115 15.47 -8.59 -0.46
C ILE A 115 16.42 -8.22 0.69
N ASP A 116 17.63 -7.79 0.40
CA ASP A 116 18.60 -7.34 1.42
C ASP A 116 18.36 -5.91 1.91
N GLY A 117 17.38 -5.20 1.33
CA GLY A 117 16.98 -3.85 1.72
C GLY A 117 17.93 -2.74 1.28
N SER A 118 18.97 -3.04 0.50
CA SER A 118 19.98 -2.07 0.06
C SER A 118 19.52 -1.17 -1.08
N LEU A 119 18.41 -1.49 -1.76
CA LEU A 119 17.85 -0.71 -2.86
C LEU A 119 16.41 -0.32 -2.57
N GLN A 120 16.09 0.95 -2.82
CA GLN A 120 14.74 1.48 -2.77
C GLN A 120 14.18 1.68 -4.18
N ILE A 121 12.99 1.15 -4.44
CA ILE A 121 12.29 1.28 -5.72
C ILE A 121 10.86 1.74 -5.50
N THR A 122 10.31 2.49 -6.43
CA THR A 122 8.89 2.88 -6.39
C THR A 122 8.24 2.78 -7.76
N LEU A 123 6.89 2.84 -7.79
CA LEU A 123 6.09 2.87 -9.01
C LEU A 123 5.45 4.24 -9.20
N ALA A 124 5.75 4.89 -10.31
CA ALA A 124 5.19 6.17 -10.71
C ALA A 124 4.15 5.95 -11.83
N TYR A 125 2.86 5.82 -11.47
CA TYR A 125 1.78 5.55 -12.41
C TYR A 125 0.73 6.65 -12.44
N ALA A 126 0.28 7.15 -11.27
CA ALA A 126 -0.82 8.09 -11.13
C ALA A 126 -0.48 9.48 -11.71
N GLU A 127 -1.48 10.15 -12.27
CA GLU A 127 -1.39 11.51 -12.81
C GLU A 127 -2.57 12.35 -12.33
N GLU A 128 -2.43 13.67 -12.30
CA GLU A 128 -3.44 14.58 -11.75
C GLU A 128 -4.80 14.45 -12.46
N GLN A 129 -4.81 14.35 -13.80
CA GLN A 129 -6.03 14.25 -14.61
C GLN A 129 -6.70 12.87 -14.51
N SER A 130 -5.91 11.80 -14.30
CA SER A 130 -6.40 10.42 -14.29
C SER A 130 -7.27 10.11 -13.07
N ARG A 131 -7.14 10.88 -12.00
CA ARG A 131 -7.76 10.56 -10.71
C ARG A 131 -7.44 9.13 -10.30
N PHE A 132 -8.31 8.17 -10.62
CA PHE A 132 -8.17 6.76 -10.24
C PHE A 132 -8.10 5.80 -11.44
N ASP A 133 -8.31 6.28 -12.66
CA ASP A 133 -8.23 5.47 -13.88
C ASP A 133 -6.76 5.29 -14.27
N ILE A 134 -6.24 4.07 -14.10
CA ILE A 134 -4.82 3.76 -14.30
C ILE A 134 -4.41 3.72 -15.78
N GLU A 135 -5.36 3.64 -16.68
CA GLU A 135 -5.21 3.72 -18.15
C GLU A 135 -5.12 5.15 -18.67
N ASP A 136 -5.58 6.16 -17.92
CA ASP A 136 -5.54 7.57 -18.34
C ASP A 136 -4.13 8.15 -18.11
N LEU A 137 -3.29 8.11 -19.16
CA LEU A 137 -1.88 8.49 -19.11
C LEU A 137 -1.53 9.56 -20.14
N ALA A 138 -1.17 10.75 -19.67
CA ALA A 138 -0.62 11.84 -20.46
C ALA A 138 0.93 11.78 -20.55
N THR A 139 1.60 11.17 -19.56
CA THR A 139 3.05 10.89 -19.63
C THR A 139 3.35 10.00 -20.83
N SER A 140 4.23 10.44 -21.72
CA SER A 140 4.56 9.76 -22.95
C SER A 140 6.02 9.27 -22.97
N ALA A 141 6.25 8.17 -23.66
CA ALA A 141 7.57 7.66 -23.98
C ALA A 141 7.68 7.52 -25.50
N ARG A 142 8.36 8.48 -26.14
CA ARG A 142 8.57 8.49 -27.60
C ARG A 142 9.81 7.64 -27.94
N GLU A 143 9.63 6.69 -28.86
CA GLU A 143 10.71 5.85 -29.35
C GLU A 143 11.71 6.68 -30.19
N GLU A 144 12.99 6.46 -29.97
CA GLU A 144 14.10 6.98 -30.76
C GLU A 144 15.06 5.84 -31.17
N SER A 145 16.13 6.15 -31.94
CA SER A 145 17.02 5.14 -32.52
C SER A 145 17.57 4.10 -31.53
N ASP A 146 17.85 4.52 -30.27
CA ASP A 146 18.54 3.69 -29.29
C ASP A 146 17.72 3.52 -27.95
N GLY A 147 16.44 3.87 -27.97
CA GLY A 147 15.60 3.77 -26.77
C GLY A 147 14.38 4.66 -26.81
N PHE A 148 14.09 5.35 -25.70
CA PHE A 148 12.91 6.19 -25.56
C PHE A 148 13.25 7.51 -24.88
N ILE A 149 12.44 8.54 -25.13
CA ILE A 149 12.44 9.82 -24.40
C ILE A 149 11.13 9.94 -23.65
N ILE A 150 11.22 10.05 -22.32
CA ILE A 150 10.06 10.17 -21.44
C ILE A 150 9.81 11.64 -21.09
N ASN A 151 8.55 12.07 -21.26
CA ASN A 151 8.05 13.40 -20.91
C ASN A 151 6.71 13.29 -20.20
N GLY A 152 6.50 14.05 -19.12
CA GLY A 152 5.23 14.09 -18.41
C GLY A 152 5.38 14.39 -16.92
N LYS A 153 4.33 14.06 -16.17
CA LYS A 153 4.29 14.25 -14.71
C LYS A 153 3.59 13.09 -14.04
N LYS A 154 4.04 12.72 -12.83
CA LYS A 154 3.41 11.73 -11.97
C LYS A 154 3.12 12.33 -10.61
N SER A 155 1.93 12.03 -10.10
CA SER A 155 1.43 12.55 -8.84
C SER A 155 1.41 11.49 -7.75
N MET A 156 1.58 11.92 -6.49
CA MET A 156 1.45 11.05 -5.31
C MET A 156 2.30 9.78 -5.37
N VAL A 157 3.53 9.89 -5.90
CA VAL A 157 4.45 8.75 -5.99
C VAL A 157 5.00 8.44 -4.60
N LEU A 158 4.59 7.30 -4.05
CA LEU A 158 4.93 6.89 -2.69
C LEU A 158 6.43 6.63 -2.55
N ASN A 159 7.04 7.14 -1.48
CA ASN A 159 8.46 6.96 -1.14
C ASN A 159 9.46 7.32 -2.26
N ALA A 160 9.07 8.19 -3.21
CA ALA A 160 9.98 8.57 -4.30
C ALA A 160 11.17 9.42 -3.82
N GLU A 161 11.06 10.08 -2.68
CA GLU A 161 12.15 10.81 -2.04
C GLU A 161 13.37 9.91 -1.77
N SER A 162 13.13 8.68 -1.30
CA SER A 162 14.18 7.71 -0.94
C SER A 162 14.50 6.71 -2.05
N ALA A 163 13.77 6.75 -3.17
CA ALA A 163 13.95 5.78 -4.23
C ALA A 163 15.28 5.96 -4.98
N ASP A 164 15.99 4.86 -5.17
CA ASP A 164 17.15 4.75 -6.05
C ASP A 164 16.72 4.53 -7.50
N LYS A 165 15.62 3.81 -7.69
CA LYS A 165 15.02 3.49 -8.99
C LYS A 165 13.52 3.78 -8.98
N ILE A 166 13.01 4.18 -10.15
CA ILE A 166 11.58 4.42 -10.36
C ILE A 166 11.11 3.56 -11.54
N VAL A 167 10.03 2.81 -11.33
CA VAL A 167 9.27 2.22 -12.43
C VAL A 167 8.30 3.28 -12.93
N VAL A 168 8.50 3.79 -14.13
CA VAL A 168 7.64 4.81 -14.74
C VAL A 168 6.68 4.16 -15.71
N VAL A 169 5.39 4.45 -15.56
CA VAL A 169 4.35 4.04 -16.49
C VAL A 169 4.14 5.15 -17.52
N ALA A 170 4.30 4.86 -18.80
CA ALA A 170 4.19 5.87 -19.85
C ALA A 170 3.46 5.32 -21.07
N ARG A 171 2.87 6.22 -21.83
CA ARG A 171 2.21 5.92 -23.10
C ARG A 171 3.22 5.90 -24.23
N THR A 172 3.32 4.77 -24.91
CA THR A 172 4.17 4.57 -26.08
C THR A 172 3.40 4.56 -27.38
N ASN A 173 2.04 4.32 -27.32
CA ASN A 173 1.18 4.26 -28.49
C ASN A 173 -0.29 4.47 -28.09
N GLY A 174 -1.20 4.61 -29.06
CA GLY A 174 -2.64 4.73 -28.80
C GLY A 174 -3.08 6.10 -28.29
N SER A 175 -4.32 6.18 -27.83
CA SER A 175 -4.88 7.39 -27.20
C SER A 175 -4.68 7.37 -25.67
N GLN A 176 -4.90 8.52 -25.05
CA GLN A 176 -4.59 8.75 -23.61
C GLN A 176 -5.26 7.75 -22.66
N VAL A 177 -6.45 7.24 -23.03
CA VAL A 177 -7.27 6.36 -22.18
C VAL A 177 -7.33 4.91 -22.67
N ASP A 178 -6.50 4.54 -23.65
CA ASP A 178 -6.45 3.17 -24.15
C ASP A 178 -5.65 2.30 -23.18
N GLU A 179 -6.10 1.07 -22.93
CA GLU A 179 -5.33 0.08 -22.17
C GLU A 179 -4.10 -0.41 -22.96
N GLU A 180 -4.22 -0.53 -24.28
CA GLU A 180 -3.10 -0.82 -25.17
C GLU A 180 -2.21 0.42 -25.35
N GLY A 181 -0.92 0.20 -25.61
CA GLY A 181 0.04 1.29 -25.83
C GLY A 181 0.64 1.84 -24.54
N ILE A 182 0.49 1.15 -23.42
CA ILE A 182 1.14 1.44 -22.14
C ILE A 182 2.40 0.60 -22.01
N SER A 183 3.51 1.23 -21.58
CA SER A 183 4.79 0.58 -21.30
C SER A 183 5.33 1.00 -19.94
N LEU A 184 6.11 0.13 -19.32
CA LEU A 184 6.76 0.37 -18.04
C LEU A 184 8.29 0.45 -18.25
N PHE A 185 8.93 1.40 -17.58
CA PHE A 185 10.37 1.64 -17.69
C PHE A 185 11.03 1.71 -16.31
N LEU A 186 12.10 0.95 -16.09
CA LEU A 186 12.94 1.06 -14.90
C LEU A 186 14.01 2.10 -15.14
N ILE A 187 13.95 3.20 -14.40
CA ILE A 187 14.91 4.32 -14.57
C ILE A 187 15.64 4.62 -13.25
N ASP A 188 16.79 5.25 -13.36
CA ASP A 188 17.51 5.82 -12.23
C ASP A 188 16.71 7.02 -11.68
N ALA A 189 16.49 7.07 -10.37
CA ALA A 189 15.72 8.16 -9.77
C ALA A 189 16.44 9.51 -9.85
N ASN A 190 17.75 9.51 -10.10
CA ASN A 190 18.58 10.70 -10.28
C ASN A 190 18.97 10.95 -11.74
N ALA A 191 18.28 10.32 -12.71
CA ALA A 191 18.55 10.55 -14.14
C ALA A 191 18.31 12.03 -14.50
N GLU A 192 19.09 12.52 -15.47
CA GLU A 192 18.93 13.88 -15.99
C GLU A 192 17.52 14.09 -16.54
N GLY A 193 16.90 15.22 -16.21
CA GLY A 193 15.54 15.56 -16.62
C GLY A 193 14.45 15.14 -15.63
N ILE A 194 14.81 14.53 -14.50
CA ILE A 194 13.85 14.21 -13.40
C ILE A 194 13.93 15.31 -12.34
N ASP A 195 12.77 15.87 -11.99
CA ASP A 195 12.59 16.78 -10.86
C ASP A 195 11.53 16.23 -9.92
N ARG A 196 11.80 16.29 -8.60
CA ARG A 196 10.94 15.72 -7.54
C ARG A 196 10.61 16.78 -6.50
N GLU A 197 9.32 17.00 -6.27
CA GLU A 197 8.80 17.81 -5.17
C GLU A 197 8.30 16.86 -4.07
N ASN A 198 9.06 16.74 -2.98
CA ASN A 198 8.79 15.80 -1.90
C ASN A 198 7.94 16.46 -0.82
N PHE A 199 7.00 15.71 -0.24
CA PHE A 199 6.14 16.20 0.85
C PHE A 199 5.67 15.08 1.78
N PRO A 200 5.42 15.39 3.06
CA PRO A 200 4.78 14.47 3.99
C PRO A 200 3.27 14.39 3.69
N THR A 201 2.69 13.21 3.85
CA THR A 201 1.24 13.01 3.80
C THR A 201 0.63 13.14 5.20
N VAL A 202 -0.68 13.32 5.30
CA VAL A 202 -1.38 13.58 6.58
C VAL A 202 -1.27 12.42 7.57
N ASP A 203 -1.01 11.22 7.10
CA ASP A 203 -0.80 9.98 7.88
C ASP A 203 0.66 9.76 8.30
N GLY A 204 1.56 10.67 7.91
CA GLY A 204 2.99 10.64 8.27
C GLY A 204 3.90 9.88 7.31
N LEU A 205 3.37 9.38 6.18
CA LEU A 205 4.18 8.81 5.11
C LEU A 205 4.77 9.90 4.21
N ARG A 206 5.52 9.50 3.18
CA ARG A 206 6.15 10.40 2.20
C ARG A 206 5.66 10.10 0.79
N ALA A 207 5.43 11.16 0.03
CA ALA A 207 5.11 11.09 -1.38
C ALA A 207 5.80 12.22 -2.15
N SER A 208 5.81 12.13 -3.48
CA SER A 208 6.39 13.15 -4.33
C SER A 208 5.54 13.38 -5.58
N GLU A 209 5.55 14.63 -6.05
CA GLU A 209 5.23 14.93 -7.45
C GLU A 209 6.52 14.78 -8.25
N ILE A 210 6.46 14.12 -9.41
CA ILE A 210 7.63 13.90 -10.27
C ILE A 210 7.37 14.46 -11.66
N SER A 211 8.29 15.31 -12.14
CA SER A 211 8.29 15.81 -13.51
C SER A 211 9.41 15.15 -14.32
N PHE A 212 9.09 14.74 -15.55
CA PHE A 212 10.03 14.17 -16.50
C PHE A 212 10.16 15.10 -17.70
N LYS A 213 11.37 15.54 -18.01
CA LYS A 213 11.67 16.41 -19.14
C LYS A 213 12.82 15.84 -19.96
N ASP A 214 12.46 15.29 -21.13
CA ASP A 214 13.38 14.68 -22.07
C ASP A 214 14.30 13.61 -21.44
N VAL A 215 13.73 12.81 -20.51
CA VAL A 215 14.48 11.74 -19.83
C VAL A 215 14.78 10.61 -20.83
N GLN A 216 16.06 10.40 -21.10
CA GLN A 216 16.53 9.38 -22.03
C GLN A 216 16.64 8.02 -21.32
N VAL A 217 16.09 6.98 -21.93
CA VAL A 217 16.16 5.60 -21.43
C VAL A 217 16.46 4.65 -22.57
N THR A 218 17.29 3.64 -22.31
CA THR A 218 17.57 2.60 -23.30
C THR A 218 16.45 1.57 -23.39
N SER A 219 16.39 0.80 -24.46
CA SER A 219 15.40 -0.28 -24.61
C SER A 219 15.55 -1.37 -23.54
N GLU A 220 16.72 -1.50 -22.90
CA GLU A 220 16.97 -2.45 -21.81
C GLU A 220 16.23 -2.06 -20.51
N CYS A 221 15.80 -0.80 -20.38
CA CYS A 221 15.02 -0.33 -19.25
C CYS A 221 13.55 -0.76 -19.30
N LEU A 222 13.09 -1.36 -20.41
CA LEU A 222 11.70 -1.76 -20.58
C LEU A 222 11.36 -2.95 -19.66
N ILE A 223 10.24 -2.82 -18.94
CA ILE A 223 9.68 -3.88 -18.12
C ILE A 223 8.52 -4.50 -18.89
N GLY A 224 8.63 -5.77 -19.24
CA GLY A 224 7.68 -6.47 -20.09
C GLY A 224 7.86 -6.13 -21.57
N GLU A 225 6.78 -6.26 -22.32
CA GLU A 225 6.73 -5.95 -23.75
C GLU A 225 6.23 -4.52 -23.96
N LYS A 226 6.83 -3.82 -24.95
CA LYS A 226 6.34 -2.50 -25.39
C LYS A 226 4.86 -2.58 -25.74
N ASP A 227 4.11 -1.54 -25.36
CA ASP A 227 2.66 -1.36 -25.58
C ASP A 227 1.75 -2.33 -24.80
N LYS A 228 2.32 -3.27 -23.98
CA LYS A 228 1.56 -4.30 -23.24
C LYS A 228 1.69 -4.19 -21.71
N GLY A 229 2.12 -3.06 -21.20
CA GLY A 229 2.37 -2.87 -19.76
C GLY A 229 1.12 -2.80 -18.88
N PHE A 230 -0.08 -2.57 -19.45
CA PHE A 230 -1.31 -2.41 -18.69
C PHE A 230 -1.61 -3.61 -17.78
N SER A 231 -1.48 -4.83 -18.29
CA SER A 231 -1.73 -6.05 -17.51
C SER A 231 -0.79 -6.19 -16.29
N ILE A 232 0.47 -5.76 -16.42
CA ILE A 232 1.42 -5.74 -15.31
C ILE A 232 0.99 -4.69 -14.28
N LEU A 233 0.69 -3.46 -14.73
CA LEU A 233 0.23 -2.38 -13.88
C LEU A 233 -1.03 -2.75 -13.10
N GLN A 234 -2.05 -3.30 -13.77
CA GLN A 234 -3.30 -3.71 -13.13
C GLN A 234 -3.08 -4.78 -12.07
N ALA A 235 -2.24 -5.79 -12.38
CA ALA A 235 -1.94 -6.86 -11.43
C ALA A 235 -1.21 -6.33 -10.19
N VAL A 236 -0.27 -5.40 -10.35
CA VAL A 236 0.47 -4.77 -9.26
C VAL A 236 -0.44 -3.87 -8.41
N VAL A 237 -1.34 -3.11 -9.04
CA VAL A 237 -2.32 -2.28 -8.34
C VAL A 237 -3.31 -3.17 -7.55
N ASN A 238 -3.74 -4.29 -8.11
CA ASN A 238 -4.59 -5.25 -7.39
C ASN A 238 -3.89 -5.83 -6.15
N ASP A 239 -2.62 -6.20 -6.24
CA ASP A 239 -1.84 -6.63 -5.07
C ASP A 239 -1.69 -5.52 -4.04
N ALA A 240 -1.50 -4.29 -4.48
CA ALA A 240 -1.41 -3.13 -3.58
C ALA A 240 -2.74 -2.86 -2.87
N ILE A 241 -3.87 -3.03 -3.53
CA ILE A 241 -5.21 -2.93 -2.91
C ILE A 241 -5.38 -4.00 -1.83
N LEU A 242 -4.98 -5.25 -2.09
CA LEU A 242 -5.05 -6.32 -1.09
C LEU A 242 -4.14 -6.02 0.12
N ALA A 243 -2.92 -5.57 -0.11
CA ALA A 243 -1.98 -5.18 0.93
C ALA A 243 -2.50 -4.02 1.80
N LEU A 244 -3.04 -2.96 1.17
CA LEU A 244 -3.67 -1.84 1.89
C LEU A 244 -4.94 -2.24 2.64
N ALA A 245 -5.74 -3.14 2.08
CA ALA A 245 -6.92 -3.65 2.76
C ALA A 245 -6.53 -4.44 4.02
N ALA A 246 -5.44 -5.20 3.98
CA ALA A 246 -4.89 -5.90 5.15
C ALA A 246 -4.41 -4.91 6.23
N GLU A 247 -3.67 -3.86 5.83
CA GLU A 247 -3.26 -2.78 6.73
C GLU A 247 -4.47 -2.10 7.38
N ALA A 248 -5.50 -1.78 6.60
CA ALA A 248 -6.73 -1.16 7.12
C ALA A 248 -7.46 -2.07 8.12
N VAL A 249 -7.52 -3.38 7.87
CA VAL A 249 -8.10 -4.35 8.81
C VAL A 249 -7.33 -4.36 10.13
N GLY A 250 -5.99 -4.36 10.10
CA GLY A 250 -5.16 -4.23 11.29
C GLY A 250 -5.40 -2.93 12.05
N ALA A 251 -5.50 -1.80 11.34
CA ALA A 251 -5.81 -0.50 11.92
C ALA A 251 -7.21 -0.45 12.57
N MET A 252 -8.22 -0.99 11.92
CA MET A 252 -9.58 -1.07 12.47
C MET A 252 -9.65 -1.97 13.71
N GLU A 253 -8.88 -3.06 13.75
CA GLU A 253 -8.79 -3.93 14.93
C GLU A 253 -8.31 -3.16 16.16
N VAL A 254 -7.27 -2.36 16.02
CA VAL A 254 -6.75 -1.52 17.10
C VAL A 254 -7.79 -0.49 17.52
N LEU A 255 -8.39 0.22 16.57
CA LEU A 255 -9.37 1.27 16.87
C LEU A 255 -10.56 0.76 17.67
N TYR A 256 -11.18 -0.37 17.29
CA TYR A 256 -12.33 -0.85 18.04
C TYR A 256 -11.94 -1.37 19.42
N LYS A 257 -10.81 -2.08 19.56
CA LYS A 257 -10.32 -2.59 20.84
C LYS A 257 -9.97 -1.46 21.81
N ASP A 258 -9.21 -0.48 21.38
CA ASP A 258 -8.85 0.70 22.18
C ASP A 258 -10.10 1.47 22.60
N THR A 259 -11.09 1.59 21.71
CA THR A 259 -12.33 2.29 22.02
C THR A 259 -13.15 1.54 23.09
N VAL A 260 -13.22 0.21 22.99
CA VAL A 260 -13.90 -0.62 24.03
C VAL A 260 -13.18 -0.45 25.36
N GLU A 261 -11.85 -0.58 25.39
CA GLU A 261 -11.06 -0.44 26.61
C GLU A 261 -11.22 0.97 27.23
N TYR A 262 -11.11 2.02 26.42
CA TYR A 262 -11.28 3.41 26.87
C TYR A 262 -12.65 3.63 27.48
N THR A 263 -13.73 3.16 26.85
CA THR A 263 -15.10 3.34 27.36
C THR A 263 -15.38 2.57 28.66
N GLN A 264 -14.65 1.48 28.92
CA GLN A 264 -14.70 0.74 30.19
C GLN A 264 -13.99 1.49 31.33
N GLN A 265 -12.97 2.27 31.03
CA GLN A 265 -12.17 3.01 32.02
C GLN A 265 -12.68 4.43 32.25
N ARG A 266 -13.28 5.05 31.23
CA ARG A 266 -13.76 6.43 31.29
C ARG A 266 -15.13 6.53 31.91
N GLU A 267 -15.24 7.23 33.05
CA GLU A 267 -16.51 7.47 33.74
C GLU A 267 -17.07 8.87 33.43
N GLN A 268 -18.38 8.94 33.22
CA GLN A 268 -19.19 10.15 33.16
C GLN A 268 -20.57 9.84 33.70
N PHE A 269 -21.22 10.81 34.39
CA PHE A 269 -22.53 10.63 35.02
C PHE A 269 -22.55 9.47 36.04
N ASP A 270 -21.45 9.32 36.78
CA ASP A 270 -21.22 8.28 37.80
C ASP A 270 -21.22 6.83 37.28
N HIS A 271 -21.01 6.63 35.96
CA HIS A 271 -20.93 5.33 35.30
C HIS A 271 -19.79 5.28 34.24
N PRO A 272 -19.20 4.12 34.02
CA PRO A 272 -18.38 3.91 32.83
C PRO A 272 -19.14 4.23 31.53
N LEU A 273 -18.47 4.80 30.54
CA LEU A 273 -19.12 5.07 29.25
C LEU A 273 -19.67 3.78 28.59
N SER A 274 -19.04 2.66 28.84
CA SER A 274 -19.50 1.33 28.38
C SER A 274 -20.82 0.87 28.90
N ASP A 275 -21.37 1.50 29.98
CA ASP A 275 -22.68 1.15 30.53
C ASP A 275 -23.83 1.75 29.69
N PHE A 276 -23.55 2.75 28.87
CA PHE A 276 -24.57 3.41 28.05
C PHE A 276 -24.86 2.59 26.79
N GLN A 277 -26.08 2.05 26.68
CA GLN A 277 -26.49 1.16 25.60
C GLN A 277 -26.25 1.72 24.18
N VAL A 278 -26.45 3.04 23.99
CA VAL A 278 -26.20 3.69 22.68
C VAL A 278 -24.72 3.62 22.26
N LEU A 279 -23.79 3.65 23.23
CA LEU A 279 -22.35 3.53 22.97
C LEU A 279 -21.96 2.07 22.75
N GLN A 280 -22.59 1.13 23.48
CA GLN A 280 -22.43 -0.31 23.24
C GLN A 280 -22.81 -0.67 21.80
N HIS A 281 -23.96 -0.18 21.31
CA HIS A 281 -24.40 -0.45 19.93
C HIS A 281 -23.37 0.08 18.93
N ARG A 282 -22.84 1.29 19.12
CA ARG A 282 -21.83 1.85 18.23
C ARG A 282 -20.53 1.01 18.21
N MET A 283 -20.08 0.52 19.37
CA MET A 283 -18.91 -0.37 19.45
C MET A 283 -19.15 -1.73 18.78
N VAL A 284 -20.38 -2.27 18.91
CA VAL A 284 -20.77 -3.49 18.18
C VAL A 284 -20.77 -3.25 16.67
N ASP A 285 -21.28 -2.10 16.20
CA ASP A 285 -21.25 -1.75 14.78
C ASP A 285 -19.80 -1.63 14.27
N MET A 286 -18.88 -1.01 15.05
CA MET A 286 -17.45 -0.97 14.70
C MET A 286 -16.86 -2.38 14.57
N PHE A 287 -17.17 -3.28 15.49
CA PHE A 287 -16.71 -4.66 15.43
C PHE A 287 -17.28 -5.41 14.21
N MET A 288 -18.56 -5.22 13.90
CA MET A 288 -19.21 -5.84 12.73
C MET A 288 -18.56 -5.38 11.42
N GLU A 289 -18.28 -4.09 11.26
CA GLU A 289 -17.61 -3.54 10.09
C GLU A 289 -16.19 -4.13 9.93
N TYR A 290 -15.42 -4.21 11.02
CA TYR A 290 -14.13 -4.87 11.04
C TYR A 290 -14.19 -6.33 10.57
N GLU A 291 -15.10 -7.14 11.15
CA GLU A 291 -15.24 -8.57 10.83
C GLU A 291 -15.67 -8.80 9.38
N GLN A 292 -16.57 -7.96 8.85
CA GLN A 292 -16.98 -8.03 7.45
C GLN A 292 -15.80 -7.73 6.51
N CYS A 293 -15.02 -6.67 6.80
CA CYS A 293 -13.83 -6.33 6.05
C CYS A 293 -12.81 -7.46 6.08
N LYS A 294 -12.54 -8.04 7.24
CA LYS A 294 -11.60 -9.15 7.41
C LYS A 294 -12.04 -10.38 6.61
N SER A 295 -13.31 -10.73 6.69
CA SER A 295 -13.87 -11.89 5.94
C SER A 295 -13.76 -11.70 4.43
N LEU A 296 -14.07 -10.49 3.93
CA LEU A 296 -13.99 -10.19 2.50
C LEU A 296 -12.54 -10.10 2.02
N LEU A 297 -11.62 -9.58 2.85
CA LEU A 297 -10.19 -9.58 2.57
C LEU A 297 -9.64 -11.00 2.37
N PHE A 298 -9.93 -11.92 3.28
CA PHE A 298 -9.52 -13.31 3.14
C PHE A 298 -10.08 -13.92 1.86
N ARG A 299 -11.35 -13.69 1.55
CA ARG A 299 -11.96 -14.19 0.32
C ARG A 299 -11.24 -13.66 -0.92
N ALA A 300 -11.05 -12.34 -1.03
CA ALA A 300 -10.41 -11.71 -2.18
C ALA A 300 -8.98 -12.21 -2.37
N THR A 301 -8.21 -12.34 -1.27
CA THR A 301 -6.84 -12.85 -1.32
C THR A 301 -6.79 -14.31 -1.79
N MET A 302 -7.67 -15.17 -1.28
CA MET A 302 -7.72 -16.58 -1.70
C MET A 302 -8.15 -16.73 -3.16
N GLU A 303 -9.12 -15.95 -3.62
CA GLU A 303 -9.51 -15.93 -5.04
C GLU A 303 -8.32 -15.51 -5.92
N THR A 304 -7.55 -14.48 -5.51
CA THR A 304 -6.36 -14.02 -6.23
C THR A 304 -5.26 -15.07 -6.30
N VAL A 305 -5.04 -15.84 -5.22
CA VAL A 305 -4.05 -16.92 -5.20
C VAL A 305 -4.49 -18.09 -6.08
N GLN A 306 -5.79 -18.39 -6.15
CA GLN A 306 -6.32 -19.49 -6.98
C GLN A 306 -6.36 -19.12 -8.46
N ASP A 307 -6.92 -17.98 -8.78
CA ASP A 307 -7.05 -17.45 -10.15
C ASP A 307 -7.24 -15.93 -10.11
N PRO A 308 -6.20 -15.15 -10.41
CA PRO A 308 -6.28 -13.69 -10.42
C PRO A 308 -7.39 -13.12 -11.30
N SER A 309 -7.80 -13.82 -12.37
CA SER A 309 -8.85 -13.35 -13.28
C SER A 309 -10.23 -13.35 -12.62
N LEU A 310 -10.46 -14.21 -11.63
CA LEU A 310 -11.74 -14.30 -10.91
C LEU A 310 -11.84 -13.30 -9.75
N SER A 311 -10.72 -12.79 -9.27
CA SER A 311 -10.67 -11.94 -8.07
C SER A 311 -11.00 -10.47 -8.32
N GLN A 312 -10.95 -9.98 -9.56
CA GLN A 312 -11.07 -8.55 -9.85
C GLN A 312 -12.35 -7.94 -9.28
N ARG A 313 -13.49 -8.57 -9.50
CA ARG A 313 -14.77 -8.10 -8.94
C ARG A 313 -14.77 -8.08 -7.41
N THR A 314 -14.20 -9.11 -6.78
CA THR A 314 -14.12 -9.21 -5.32
C THR A 314 -13.15 -8.18 -4.74
N ILE A 315 -12.05 -7.84 -5.44
CA ILE A 315 -11.12 -6.77 -5.06
C ILE A 315 -11.83 -5.40 -5.06
N HIS A 316 -12.65 -5.11 -6.08
CA HIS A 316 -13.44 -3.88 -6.09
C HIS A 316 -14.47 -3.83 -4.94
N ALA A 317 -15.17 -4.94 -4.67
CA ALA A 317 -16.07 -5.03 -3.51
C ALA A 317 -15.33 -4.81 -2.18
N LEU A 318 -14.14 -5.41 -2.05
CA LEU A 318 -13.28 -5.26 -0.86
C LEU A 318 -12.87 -3.79 -0.67
N LYS A 319 -12.33 -3.14 -1.70
CA LYS A 319 -11.84 -1.77 -1.57
C LYS A 319 -12.97 -0.77 -1.29
N HIS A 320 -14.16 -0.98 -1.88
CA HIS A 320 -15.37 -0.25 -1.51
C HIS A 320 -15.70 -0.41 -0.02
N LEU A 321 -15.74 -1.66 0.46
CA LEU A 321 -16.08 -1.93 1.86
C LEU A 321 -15.03 -1.34 2.81
N ILE A 322 -13.74 -1.54 2.54
CA ILE A 322 -12.62 -0.99 3.34
C ILE A 322 -12.73 0.53 3.45
N GLY A 323 -13.00 1.25 2.35
CA GLY A 323 -13.13 2.70 2.38
C GLY A 323 -14.27 3.15 3.29
N LYS A 324 -15.46 2.59 3.14
CA LYS A 324 -16.63 2.92 3.99
C LYS A 324 -16.44 2.54 5.45
N SER A 325 -16.05 1.30 5.70
CA SER A 325 -15.93 0.77 7.06
C SER A 325 -14.77 1.42 7.81
N GLY A 326 -13.63 1.67 7.13
CA GLY A 326 -12.49 2.36 7.72
C GLY A 326 -12.84 3.77 8.20
N ILE A 327 -13.55 4.55 7.38
CA ILE A 327 -14.06 5.87 7.77
C ILE A 327 -15.02 5.75 8.95
N PHE A 328 -16.00 4.85 8.89
CA PHE A 328 -16.99 4.68 9.95
C PHE A 328 -16.36 4.28 11.29
N VAL A 329 -15.42 3.32 11.30
CA VAL A 329 -14.71 2.86 12.50
C VAL A 329 -13.84 3.99 13.06
N GLY A 330 -13.11 4.71 12.20
CA GLY A 330 -12.29 5.85 12.60
C GLY A 330 -13.09 6.99 13.22
N GLU A 331 -14.15 7.44 12.56
CA GLU A 331 -15.05 8.49 13.08
C GLU A 331 -15.71 8.07 14.40
N SER A 332 -16.13 6.80 14.51
CA SER A 332 -16.73 6.28 15.72
C SER A 332 -15.77 6.24 16.89
N ALA A 333 -14.51 5.83 16.63
CA ALA A 333 -13.45 5.85 17.64
C ALA A 333 -13.16 7.28 18.12
N VAL A 334 -12.96 8.22 17.20
CA VAL A 334 -12.74 9.65 17.53
C VAL A 334 -13.92 10.20 18.35
N GLN A 335 -15.16 9.94 17.94
CA GLN A 335 -16.35 10.40 18.64
C GLN A 335 -16.45 9.85 20.08
N LEU A 336 -16.13 8.54 20.27
CA LEU A 336 -16.22 7.90 21.58
C LEU A 336 -15.11 8.33 22.54
N HIS A 337 -13.94 8.74 22.01
CA HIS A 337 -12.86 9.35 22.80
C HIS A 337 -13.08 10.85 23.06
N GLY A 338 -14.04 11.49 22.37
CA GLY A 338 -14.36 12.91 22.51
C GLY A 338 -13.17 13.81 22.15
N GLY A 339 -12.97 14.89 22.89
CA GLY A 339 -11.89 15.85 22.60
C GLY A 339 -10.48 15.24 22.57
N MET A 340 -10.24 14.18 23.32
CA MET A 340 -8.96 13.46 23.29
C MET A 340 -8.71 12.73 21.96
N GLY A 341 -9.76 12.25 21.30
CA GLY A 341 -9.65 11.52 20.04
C GLY A 341 -9.13 12.34 18.86
N VAL A 342 -9.11 13.68 18.96
CA VAL A 342 -8.57 14.59 17.93
C VAL A 342 -7.21 15.18 18.30
N THR A 343 -6.62 14.80 19.43
CA THR A 343 -5.29 15.26 19.84
C THR A 343 -4.20 14.37 19.24
N GLU A 344 -3.00 14.92 19.08
CA GLU A 344 -1.82 14.16 18.65
C GLU A 344 -1.26 13.24 19.77
N GLU A 345 -1.74 13.38 21.00
CA GLU A 345 -1.33 12.59 22.16
C GLU A 345 -1.90 11.17 22.18
N LEU A 346 -3.04 10.96 21.50
CA LEU A 346 -3.65 9.62 21.35
C LEU A 346 -3.51 9.09 19.95
N ARG A 347 -3.20 7.80 19.85
CA ARG A 347 -3.03 7.12 18.55
C ARG A 347 -4.32 7.06 17.72
N ILE A 348 -5.50 7.28 18.30
CA ILE A 348 -6.79 7.21 17.63
C ILE A 348 -6.87 8.10 16.39
N GLY A 349 -6.48 9.38 16.52
CA GLY A 349 -6.45 10.32 15.40
C GLY A 349 -5.48 9.91 14.29
N HIS A 350 -4.33 9.30 14.64
CA HIS A 350 -3.35 8.82 13.66
C HIS A 350 -3.89 7.64 12.84
N PHE A 351 -4.57 6.67 13.48
CA PHE A 351 -5.23 5.58 12.80
C PHE A 351 -6.36 6.08 11.89
N PHE A 352 -7.15 7.03 12.34
CA PHE A 352 -8.21 7.63 11.50
C PHE A 352 -7.64 8.32 10.28
N LYS A 353 -6.59 9.16 10.43
CA LYS A 353 -5.88 9.79 9.31
C LYS A 353 -5.40 8.74 8.29
N ARG A 354 -4.81 7.64 8.75
CA ARG A 354 -4.35 6.55 7.88
C ARG A 354 -5.49 5.90 7.10
N LEU A 355 -6.61 5.59 7.76
CA LEU A 355 -7.77 4.99 7.11
C LEU A 355 -8.40 5.91 6.06
N VAL A 356 -8.43 7.24 6.29
CA VAL A 356 -8.85 8.24 5.29
C VAL A 356 -7.92 8.22 4.07
N VAL A 357 -6.60 8.15 4.28
CA VAL A 357 -5.64 8.07 3.18
C VAL A 357 -5.79 6.75 2.43
N ILE A 358 -5.97 5.62 3.12
CA ILE A 358 -6.21 4.31 2.49
C ILE A 358 -7.46 4.33 1.60
N ASP A 359 -8.54 5.00 2.01
CA ASP A 359 -9.72 5.14 1.14
C ASP A 359 -9.35 5.81 -0.19
N SER A 360 -8.54 6.87 -0.16
CA SER A 360 -8.17 7.62 -1.36
C SER A 360 -7.12 6.95 -2.25
N GLN A 361 -6.31 6.02 -1.72
CA GLN A 361 -5.27 5.33 -2.49
C GLN A 361 -5.85 4.27 -3.42
N PHE A 362 -5.40 4.21 -4.68
CA PHE A 362 -5.85 3.28 -5.74
C PHE A 362 -7.35 3.30 -6.02
N GLY A 363 -8.05 4.37 -5.71
CA GLY A 363 -9.50 4.52 -5.86
C GLY A 363 -10.25 4.53 -4.54
N ASN A 364 -11.20 5.45 -4.40
CA ASN A 364 -12.06 5.55 -3.23
C ASN A 364 -13.23 4.56 -3.27
N ALA A 365 -14.00 4.52 -2.19
CA ALA A 365 -15.15 3.63 -2.06
C ALA A 365 -16.15 3.75 -3.21
N ASP A 366 -16.46 4.97 -3.68
CA ASP A 366 -17.44 5.19 -4.73
C ASP A 366 -16.92 4.73 -6.10
N PHE A 367 -15.65 5.04 -6.42
CA PHE A 367 -14.99 4.54 -7.64
C PHE A 367 -15.03 3.01 -7.73
N HIS A 368 -14.71 2.32 -6.63
CA HIS A 368 -14.72 0.87 -6.63
C HIS A 368 -16.14 0.28 -6.66
N LEU A 369 -17.15 0.98 -6.14
CA LEU A 369 -18.54 0.58 -6.31
C LEU A 369 -18.96 0.64 -7.78
N ASP A 370 -18.59 1.71 -8.49
CA ASP A 370 -18.89 1.87 -9.91
C ASP A 370 -18.20 0.78 -10.76
N LYS A 371 -16.91 0.50 -10.51
CA LYS A 371 -16.18 -0.61 -11.18
C LYS A 371 -16.83 -1.97 -10.86
N PHE A 372 -17.22 -2.23 -9.60
CA PHE A 372 -17.90 -3.48 -9.19
C PHE A 372 -19.22 -3.70 -9.93
N THR A 373 -19.99 -2.65 -10.16
CA THR A 373 -21.30 -2.74 -10.84
C THR A 373 -21.17 -2.87 -12.35
N SER A 374 -20.06 -2.47 -12.94
CA SER A 374 -19.78 -2.54 -14.37
C SER A 374 -19.16 -3.88 -14.82
N LEU A 375 -18.68 -4.72 -13.90
CA LEU A 375 -18.16 -6.09 -14.09
C LEU A 375 -19.27 -7.13 -13.84
#